data_625c659ccc5b38e614d4c395f3bc71de
#
_entry.id   625c659ccc5b38e614d4c395f3bc71de
#
_cell.length_a   1.000
_cell.length_b   1.000
_cell.length_c   1.000
_cell.angle_alpha   90.00
_cell.angle_beta   90.00
_cell.angle_gamma   90.00
#
_symmetry.space_group_name_H-M   'P 1'
#
loop_
_entity.id
_entity.type
_entity.pdbx_description
1 polymer ?
#
loop_
_entity_poly.entity_id
_entity_poly.type
_entity_poly.pdbx_seq_one_letter_code
_entity_poly.pdbx_strand_id
1 'polypeptide(L)'
;MTPDFYVVAHLDQITEAGEPTLEAVEEEMRTGAMNQAKGELYAENMVGANLEEVAAAVGETVKTGRNLSVKFPTVRGSGAGAEPKVAGAALSIPIGNMSSAIVGKEGVWVIAPQKVTEAGSKDSYLEEQSNIATRTRANFPFTVLNAMQKKADIDDNRRSAN
;
A
#
# COMPACT_ATOMS: atom_id res chain seq x y z
N MET A 1 1.06 39.60 1.72
CA MET A 1 -0.34 39.69 1.28
C MET A 1 -0.75 38.29 0.92
N THR A 2 -1.57 37.66 1.73
CA THR A 2 -2.23 36.38 1.39
C THR A 2 -3.35 36.73 0.41
N PRO A 3 -3.45 36.04 -0.72
CA PRO A 3 -4.56 36.30 -1.64
C PRO A 3 -5.86 35.87 -0.97
N ASP A 4 -6.83 36.77 -0.90
CA ASP A 4 -8.17 36.44 -0.45
C ASP A 4 -8.86 35.60 -1.51
N PHE A 5 -9.16 34.36 -1.16
CA PHE A 5 -9.93 33.46 -2.02
C PHE A 5 -11.37 33.43 -1.55
N TYR A 6 -12.30 33.69 -2.47
CA TYR A 6 -13.72 33.45 -2.24
C TYR A 6 -14.06 32.05 -2.71
N VAL A 7 -14.64 31.23 -1.84
CA VAL A 7 -15.09 29.89 -2.15
C VAL A 7 -16.61 29.87 -2.15
N VAL A 8 -17.20 29.47 -3.26
CA VAL A 8 -18.62 29.14 -3.35
C VAL A 8 -18.74 27.64 -3.44
N ALA A 9 -19.42 27.02 -2.49
CA ALA A 9 -19.65 25.57 -2.45
C ALA A 9 -21.15 25.30 -2.62
N HIS A 10 -21.46 24.29 -3.41
CA HIS A 10 -22.79 23.74 -3.57
C HIS A 10 -22.76 22.26 -3.18
N LEU A 11 -23.71 21.82 -2.37
CA LEU A 11 -23.88 20.41 -2.06
C LEU A 11 -24.74 19.78 -3.17
N ASP A 12 -24.12 18.92 -3.97
CA ASP A 12 -24.76 18.24 -5.09
C ASP A 12 -25.44 16.95 -4.65
N GLN A 13 -24.75 16.14 -3.84
CA GLN A 13 -25.25 14.84 -3.41
C GLN A 13 -24.75 14.46 -2.01
N ILE A 14 -25.60 13.77 -1.28
CA ILE A 14 -25.24 13.09 -0.04
C ILE A 14 -25.26 11.57 -0.33
N THR A 15 -24.11 10.93 -0.17
CA THR A 15 -24.02 9.46 -0.26
C THR A 15 -24.06 8.87 1.14
N GLU A 16 -25.07 8.09 1.42
CA GLU A 16 -25.20 7.37 2.71
C GLU A 16 -24.09 6.32 2.86
N ALA A 17 -23.70 6.06 4.10
CA ALA A 17 -22.73 5.01 4.40
C ALA A 17 -23.33 3.62 4.13
N GLY A 18 -22.67 2.83 3.28
CA GLY A 18 -23.13 1.49 2.90
C GLY A 18 -22.24 0.89 1.81
N GLU A 19 -22.64 -0.26 1.29
CA GLU A 19 -22.02 -0.85 0.12
C GLU A 19 -22.39 0.00 -1.10
N PRO A 20 -21.39 0.51 -1.87
CA PRO A 20 -21.66 1.30 -3.06
C PRO A 20 -22.27 0.41 -4.16
N THR A 21 -23.10 0.98 -5.01
CA THR A 21 -23.58 0.28 -6.21
C THR A 21 -22.44 0.13 -7.21
N LEU A 22 -22.54 -0.90 -8.09
CA LEU A 22 -21.52 -1.14 -9.11
C LEU A 22 -21.33 0.10 -9.99
N GLU A 23 -22.41 0.78 -10.35
CA GLU A 23 -22.38 1.99 -11.19
C GLU A 23 -21.56 3.12 -10.53
N ALA A 24 -21.66 3.25 -9.21
CA ALA A 24 -20.96 4.30 -8.46
C ALA A 24 -19.43 4.07 -8.40
N VAL A 25 -18.96 2.82 -8.53
CA VAL A 25 -17.55 2.44 -8.42
C VAL A 25 -16.98 1.84 -9.71
N GLU A 26 -17.79 1.75 -10.78
CA GLU A 26 -17.42 1.06 -12.02
C GLU A 26 -16.10 1.56 -12.59
N GLU A 27 -15.91 2.87 -12.68
CA GLU A 27 -14.72 3.47 -13.28
C GLU A 27 -13.45 3.13 -12.48
N GLU A 28 -13.54 3.18 -11.15
CA GLU A 28 -12.43 2.80 -10.25
C GLU A 28 -12.13 1.30 -10.34
N MET A 29 -13.16 0.47 -10.29
CA MET A 29 -13.02 -0.99 -10.36
C MET A 29 -12.57 -1.46 -11.73
N ARG A 30 -12.99 -0.81 -12.80
CA ARG A 30 -12.60 -1.14 -14.19
C ARG A 30 -11.09 -1.07 -14.37
N THR A 31 -10.45 0.00 -13.88
CA THR A 31 -9.00 0.17 -13.98
C THR A 31 -8.26 -0.95 -13.22
N GLY A 32 -8.71 -1.27 -12.02
CA GLY A 32 -8.14 -2.38 -11.24
C GLY A 32 -8.28 -3.73 -11.92
N ALA A 33 -9.48 -4.05 -12.42
CA ALA A 33 -9.76 -5.30 -13.12
C ALA A 33 -8.95 -5.44 -14.44
N MET A 34 -8.83 -4.35 -15.21
CA MET A 34 -8.00 -4.34 -16.41
C MET A 34 -6.52 -4.56 -16.11
N ASN A 35 -6.00 -3.93 -15.07
CA ASN A 35 -4.60 -4.11 -14.67
C ASN A 35 -4.35 -5.54 -14.17
N GLN A 36 -5.28 -6.11 -13.41
CA GLN A 36 -5.20 -7.50 -12.99
C GLN A 36 -5.18 -8.46 -14.20
N ALA A 37 -6.11 -8.31 -15.13
CA ALA A 37 -6.18 -9.16 -16.34
C ALA A 37 -4.93 -9.03 -17.23
N LYS A 38 -4.40 -7.81 -17.41
CA LYS A 38 -3.13 -7.59 -18.10
C LYS A 38 -1.97 -8.28 -17.37
N GLY A 39 -1.93 -8.15 -16.03
CA GLY A 39 -0.91 -8.78 -15.22
C GLY A 39 -0.91 -10.30 -15.38
N GLU A 40 -2.07 -10.94 -15.40
CA GLU A 40 -2.21 -12.38 -15.61
C GLU A 40 -1.70 -12.82 -16.99
N LEU A 41 -2.05 -12.08 -18.07
CA LEU A 41 -1.52 -12.33 -19.41
C LEU A 41 0.00 -12.19 -19.50
N TYR A 42 0.58 -11.20 -18.83
CA TYR A 42 2.04 -11.05 -18.78
C TYR A 42 2.68 -12.19 -17.97
N ALA A 43 2.05 -12.62 -16.87
CA ALA A 43 2.56 -13.70 -16.03
C ALA A 43 2.69 -15.02 -16.79
N GLU A 44 1.78 -15.32 -17.73
CA GLU A 44 1.83 -16.51 -18.59
C GLU A 44 3.08 -16.56 -19.47
N ASN A 45 3.62 -15.38 -19.84
CA ASN A 45 4.83 -15.28 -20.68
C ASN A 45 6.13 -15.26 -19.85
N MET A 46 6.05 -15.11 -18.53
CA MET A 46 7.21 -15.06 -17.63
C MET A 46 7.63 -16.48 -17.20
N VAL A 47 8.11 -17.27 -18.17
CA VAL A 47 8.49 -18.66 -17.97
C VAL A 47 9.98 -18.82 -18.28
N GLY A 48 10.69 -19.56 -17.44
CA GLY A 48 12.12 -19.87 -17.60
C GLY A 48 12.65 -20.66 -16.41
N ALA A 49 13.79 -21.30 -16.58
CA ALA A 49 14.45 -22.05 -15.52
C ALA A 49 15.23 -21.14 -14.55
N ASN A 50 15.54 -19.92 -14.96
CA ASN A 50 16.27 -18.92 -14.18
C ASN A 50 15.78 -17.50 -14.54
N LEU A 51 16.22 -16.50 -13.75
CA LEU A 51 15.80 -15.10 -13.95
C LEU A 51 16.22 -14.53 -15.31
N GLU A 52 17.37 -14.93 -15.82
CA GLU A 52 17.91 -14.46 -17.09
C GLU A 52 17.04 -14.94 -18.26
N GLU A 53 16.58 -16.19 -18.22
CA GLU A 53 15.68 -16.74 -19.23
C GLU A 53 14.31 -16.09 -19.18
N VAL A 54 13.75 -15.89 -17.97
CA VAL A 54 12.48 -15.19 -17.79
C VAL A 54 12.59 -13.75 -18.31
N ALA A 55 13.67 -13.04 -17.98
CA ALA A 55 13.89 -11.68 -18.44
C ALA A 55 14.00 -11.61 -19.97
N ALA A 56 14.74 -12.54 -20.59
CA ALA A 56 14.90 -12.63 -22.03
C ALA A 56 13.55 -12.92 -22.73
N ALA A 57 12.72 -13.79 -22.15
CA ALA A 57 11.40 -14.14 -22.72
C ALA A 57 10.46 -12.93 -22.83
N VAL A 58 10.60 -11.95 -21.92
CA VAL A 58 9.78 -10.72 -21.92
C VAL A 58 10.52 -9.48 -22.42
N GLY A 59 11.76 -9.63 -22.92
CA GLY A 59 12.56 -8.52 -23.46
C GLY A 59 13.09 -7.56 -22.40
N GLU A 60 13.20 -8.01 -21.16
CA GLU A 60 13.69 -7.21 -20.01
C GLU A 60 15.06 -7.70 -19.52
N THR A 61 15.61 -7.01 -18.55
CA THR A 61 16.87 -7.36 -17.89
C THR A 61 16.69 -7.60 -16.42
N VAL A 62 17.49 -8.52 -15.84
CA VAL A 62 17.49 -8.77 -14.41
C VAL A 62 18.02 -7.55 -13.66
N LYS A 63 17.26 -7.10 -12.66
CA LYS A 63 17.61 -5.95 -11.82
C LYS A 63 17.77 -6.39 -10.36
N THR A 64 18.67 -5.73 -9.64
CA THR A 64 18.87 -6.01 -8.22
C THR A 64 18.12 -5.02 -7.37
N GLY A 65 17.11 -5.51 -6.63
CA GLY A 65 16.41 -4.76 -5.60
C GLY A 65 17.13 -4.86 -4.24
N ARG A 66 17.11 -3.77 -3.46
CA ARG A 66 17.74 -3.71 -2.13
C ARG A 66 16.78 -3.13 -1.10
N ASN A 67 16.96 -3.52 0.17
CA ASN A 67 16.23 -2.98 1.32
C ASN A 67 14.69 -3.14 1.22
N LEU A 68 14.26 -4.21 0.58
CA LEU A 68 12.85 -4.58 0.55
C LEU A 68 12.43 -5.11 1.92
N SER A 69 11.32 -4.60 2.45
CA SER A 69 10.78 -5.04 3.73
C SER A 69 9.26 -4.89 3.75
N VAL A 70 8.60 -5.56 4.70
CA VAL A 70 7.14 -5.44 4.88
C VAL A 70 6.73 -3.99 5.15
N LYS A 71 7.53 -3.25 5.92
CA LYS A 71 7.25 -1.85 6.24
C LYS A 71 7.46 -0.91 5.03
N PHE A 72 8.43 -1.24 4.18
CA PHE A 72 8.78 -0.46 2.99
C PHE A 72 8.82 -1.41 1.78
N PRO A 73 7.66 -1.78 1.23
CA PRO A 73 7.55 -2.79 0.18
C PRO A 73 7.87 -2.25 -1.22
N THR A 74 8.79 -1.29 -1.33
CA THR A 74 9.21 -0.71 -2.60
C THR A 74 10.49 -1.36 -3.09
N VAL A 75 10.46 -1.94 -4.29
CA VAL A 75 11.64 -2.50 -4.95
C VAL A 75 12.45 -1.37 -5.55
N ARG A 76 13.46 -0.91 -4.82
CA ARG A 76 14.30 0.22 -5.24
C ARG A 76 15.05 -0.12 -6.53
N GLY A 77 15.00 0.79 -7.49
CA GLY A 77 15.63 0.61 -8.81
C GLY A 77 14.71 0.03 -9.88
N SER A 78 13.49 -0.37 -9.55
CA SER A 78 12.51 -0.86 -10.54
C SER A 78 11.71 0.25 -11.20
N GLY A 79 11.60 1.40 -10.55
CA GLY A 79 10.68 2.48 -10.96
C GLY A 79 9.24 2.28 -10.50
N ALA A 80 8.91 1.12 -9.93
CA ALA A 80 7.59 0.84 -9.38
C ALA A 80 7.43 1.39 -7.95
N GLY A 81 6.21 1.64 -7.55
CA GLY A 81 5.84 2.05 -6.21
C GLY A 81 5.90 0.92 -5.17
N ALA A 82 4.95 0.90 -4.27
CA ALA A 82 4.88 -0.11 -3.23
C ALA A 82 4.26 -1.42 -3.74
N GLU A 83 4.99 -2.52 -3.60
CA GLU A 83 4.62 -3.87 -4.02
C GLU A 83 4.56 -4.85 -2.83
N PRO A 84 3.48 -4.83 -2.02
CA PRO A 84 3.39 -5.66 -0.82
C PRO A 84 3.45 -7.17 -1.09
N LYS A 85 2.86 -7.64 -2.20
CA LYS A 85 2.89 -9.05 -2.59
C LYS A 85 4.32 -9.51 -2.87
N VAL A 86 5.12 -8.67 -3.54
CA VAL A 86 6.53 -8.94 -3.84
C VAL A 86 7.36 -8.97 -2.57
N ALA A 87 7.12 -8.04 -1.65
CA ALA A 87 7.80 -8.01 -0.37
C ALA A 87 7.50 -9.26 0.48
N GLY A 88 6.24 -9.68 0.52
CA GLY A 88 5.83 -10.91 1.19
C GLY A 88 6.49 -12.16 0.58
N ALA A 89 6.48 -12.28 -0.73
CA ALA A 89 7.11 -13.38 -1.44
C ALA A 89 8.63 -13.42 -1.21
N ALA A 90 9.31 -12.26 -1.25
CA ALA A 90 10.75 -12.18 -1.03
C ALA A 90 11.20 -12.66 0.35
N LEU A 91 10.32 -12.59 1.35
CA LEU A 91 10.59 -13.05 2.72
C LEU A 91 10.19 -14.52 2.95
N SER A 92 9.32 -15.07 2.11
CA SER A 92 8.84 -16.43 2.25
C SER A 92 9.60 -17.46 1.39
N ILE A 93 10.22 -17.02 0.30
CA ILE A 93 10.96 -17.88 -0.61
C ILE A 93 12.37 -18.13 -0.04
N PRO A 94 12.83 -19.39 0.03
CA PRO A 94 14.19 -19.69 0.45
C PRO A 94 15.23 -19.03 -0.46
N ILE A 95 16.36 -18.60 0.12
CA ILE A 95 17.47 -18.02 -0.63
C ILE A 95 17.94 -18.98 -1.72
N GLY A 96 18.12 -18.48 -2.92
CA GLY A 96 18.54 -19.25 -4.10
C GLY A 96 17.39 -19.85 -4.92
N ASN A 97 16.17 -19.81 -4.42
CA ASN A 97 14.99 -20.24 -5.18
C ASN A 97 14.34 -19.05 -5.90
N MET A 98 13.74 -19.34 -7.04
CA MET A 98 12.98 -18.36 -7.83
C MET A 98 11.49 -18.50 -7.55
N SER A 99 10.76 -17.37 -7.55
CA SER A 99 9.30 -17.38 -7.47
C SER A 99 8.66 -17.76 -8.79
N SER A 100 7.40 -18.17 -8.74
CA SER A 100 6.50 -18.00 -9.89
C SER A 100 6.26 -16.52 -10.18
N ALA A 101 5.61 -16.21 -11.31
CA ALA A 101 5.21 -14.85 -11.63
C ALA A 101 4.21 -14.33 -10.59
N ILE A 102 4.47 -13.14 -10.06
CA ILE A 102 3.68 -12.46 -9.04
C ILE A 102 3.03 -11.24 -9.68
N VAL A 103 1.73 -11.26 -9.83
CA VAL A 103 0.97 -10.07 -10.27
C VAL A 103 0.90 -9.09 -9.10
N GLY A 104 1.69 -8.03 -9.20
CA GLY A 104 1.77 -6.93 -8.24
C GLY A 104 0.73 -5.85 -8.50
N LYS A 105 0.94 -4.69 -7.88
CA LYS A 105 0.06 -3.53 -8.05
C LYS A 105 0.37 -2.76 -9.34
N GLU A 106 1.63 -2.59 -9.66
CA GLU A 106 2.10 -1.80 -10.79
C GLU A 106 2.85 -2.62 -11.84
N GLY A 107 3.05 -3.92 -11.60
CA GLY A 107 3.77 -4.79 -12.53
C GLY A 107 3.69 -6.26 -12.18
N VAL A 108 4.30 -7.08 -13.05
CA VAL A 108 4.47 -8.52 -12.82
C VAL A 108 5.93 -8.80 -12.50
N TRP A 109 6.16 -9.63 -11.51
CA TRP A 109 7.45 -9.83 -10.91
C TRP A 109 7.82 -11.30 -10.83
N VAL A 110 9.03 -11.63 -11.19
CA VAL A 110 9.70 -12.89 -10.81
C VAL A 110 10.94 -12.52 -9.99
N ILE A 111 11.09 -13.09 -8.82
CA ILE A 111 12.13 -12.73 -7.87
C ILE A 111 12.91 -13.95 -7.41
N ALA A 112 14.20 -13.76 -7.12
CA ALA A 112 15.06 -14.74 -6.45
C ALA A 112 15.79 -14.04 -5.30
N PRO A 113 15.39 -14.27 -4.03
CA PRO A 113 16.07 -13.70 -2.89
C PRO A 113 17.51 -14.17 -2.79
N GLN A 114 18.46 -13.23 -2.69
CA GLN A 114 19.89 -13.56 -2.54
C GLN A 114 20.36 -13.43 -1.09
N LYS A 115 19.72 -12.53 -0.34
CA LYS A 115 20.06 -12.29 1.06
C LYS A 115 18.83 -11.84 1.84
N VAL A 116 18.62 -12.45 2.97
CA VAL A 116 17.65 -12.00 3.99
C VAL A 116 18.44 -11.54 5.21
N THR A 117 18.08 -10.38 5.74
CA THR A 117 18.62 -9.88 7.00
C THR A 117 17.53 -10.01 8.05
N GLU A 118 17.71 -10.92 8.96
CA GLU A 118 16.79 -11.11 10.08
C GLU A 118 16.93 -9.97 11.08
N ALA A 119 15.83 -9.70 11.81
CA ALA A 119 15.88 -8.78 12.92
C ALA A 119 16.82 -9.38 14.00
N GLY A 120 17.70 -8.55 14.54
CA GLY A 120 18.54 -8.96 15.67
C GLY A 120 17.69 -9.41 16.87
N SER A 121 18.10 -10.48 17.53
CA SER A 121 17.49 -10.85 18.80
C SER A 121 17.79 -9.79 19.86
N LYS A 122 16.82 -9.49 20.71
CA LYS A 122 16.99 -8.60 21.87
C LYS A 122 16.68 -9.38 23.14
N ASP A 123 17.47 -9.15 24.16
CA ASP A 123 17.23 -9.77 25.48
C ASP A 123 16.00 -9.20 26.19
N SER A 124 15.57 -7.99 25.81
CA SER A 124 14.41 -7.33 26.39
C SER A 124 13.73 -6.41 25.36
N TYR A 125 12.41 -6.38 25.40
CA TYR A 125 11.55 -5.50 24.58
C TYR A 125 10.90 -4.39 25.43
N LEU A 126 11.38 -4.12 26.65
CA LEU A 126 10.81 -3.11 27.54
C LEU A 126 10.84 -1.70 26.95
N GLU A 127 11.89 -1.37 26.21
CA GLU A 127 12.01 -0.08 25.52
C GLU A 127 10.95 0.07 24.43
N GLU A 128 10.76 -0.95 23.59
CA GLU A 128 9.75 -0.96 22.55
C GLU A 128 8.33 -0.87 23.13
N GLN A 129 8.07 -1.59 24.21
CA GLN A 129 6.80 -1.52 24.93
C GLN A 129 6.55 -0.12 25.48
N SER A 130 7.57 0.51 26.08
CA SER A 130 7.50 1.88 26.57
C SER A 130 7.23 2.88 25.44
N ASN A 131 7.91 2.73 24.31
CA ASN A 131 7.73 3.56 23.12
C ASN A 131 6.32 3.41 22.54
N ILE A 132 5.79 2.20 22.46
CA ILE A 132 4.42 1.94 22.02
C ILE A 132 3.42 2.58 22.99
N ALA A 133 3.60 2.35 24.28
CA ALA A 133 2.74 2.91 25.33
C ALA A 133 2.72 4.45 25.28
N THR A 134 3.88 5.07 25.10
CA THR A 134 4.00 6.53 24.98
C THR A 134 3.27 7.07 23.74
N ARG A 135 3.46 6.44 22.57
CA ARG A 135 2.71 6.82 21.35
C ARG A 135 1.21 6.65 21.51
N THR A 136 0.79 5.53 22.10
CA THR A 136 -0.64 5.28 22.33
C THR A 136 -1.24 6.33 23.25
N ARG A 137 -0.56 6.67 24.36
CA ARG A 137 -0.99 7.73 25.26
C ARG A 137 -1.06 9.09 24.59
N ALA A 138 -0.08 9.43 23.76
CA ALA A 138 -0.06 10.71 23.04
C ALA A 138 -1.22 10.84 22.04
N ASN A 139 -1.61 9.74 21.38
CA ASN A 139 -2.70 9.74 20.40
C ASN A 139 -4.09 9.53 21.02
N PHE A 140 -4.15 9.01 22.24
CA PHE A 140 -5.41 8.66 22.91
C PHE A 140 -6.40 9.84 23.00
N PRO A 141 -6.00 11.06 23.43
CA PRO A 141 -6.93 12.19 23.53
C PRO A 141 -7.59 12.53 22.20
N PHE A 142 -6.83 12.52 21.10
CA PHE A 142 -7.35 12.80 19.75
C PHE A 142 -8.29 11.69 19.28
N THR A 143 -7.96 10.44 19.52
CA THR A 143 -8.80 9.30 19.15
C THR A 143 -10.14 9.32 19.90
N VAL A 144 -10.11 9.58 21.20
CA VAL A 144 -11.32 9.68 22.03
C VAL A 144 -12.16 10.88 21.62
N LEU A 145 -11.55 12.06 21.43
CA LEU A 145 -12.26 13.26 21.01
C LEU A 145 -12.96 13.04 19.65
N ASN A 146 -12.25 12.50 18.67
CA ASN A 146 -12.83 12.20 17.37
C ASN A 146 -13.96 11.16 17.45
N ALA A 147 -13.82 10.14 18.29
CA ALA A 147 -14.86 9.15 18.50
C ALA A 147 -16.11 9.77 19.18
N MET A 148 -15.89 10.65 20.16
CA MET A 148 -16.96 11.39 20.82
C MET A 148 -17.66 12.35 19.84
N GLN A 149 -16.92 13.08 19.02
CA GLN A 149 -17.48 13.97 18.00
C GLN A 149 -18.33 13.21 16.97
N LYS A 150 -17.84 12.03 16.51
CA LYS A 150 -18.61 11.17 15.59
C LYS A 150 -19.89 10.60 16.20
N LYS A 151 -19.91 10.38 17.52
CA LYS A 151 -21.05 9.82 18.22
C LYS A 151 -22.00 10.88 18.76
N ALA A 152 -21.52 12.08 19.00
CA ALA A 152 -22.32 13.20 19.46
C ALA A 152 -23.03 13.84 18.25
N ASP A 153 -24.35 13.99 18.37
CA ASP A 153 -25.13 14.81 17.46
C ASP A 153 -24.87 16.29 17.85
N ILE A 154 -23.87 16.91 17.22
CA ILE A 154 -23.45 18.27 17.56
C ILE A 154 -24.20 19.23 16.68
N ASP A 155 -25.19 19.94 17.27
CA ASP A 155 -25.87 21.05 16.63
C ASP A 155 -25.15 22.36 17.00
N ASP A 156 -24.44 22.97 16.06
CA ASP A 156 -23.72 24.23 16.27
C ASP A 156 -24.62 25.41 15.93
N ASN A 157 -25.32 25.91 16.93
CA ASN A 157 -26.23 27.04 16.82
C ASN A 157 -25.54 28.43 16.97
N ARG A 158 -24.20 28.49 16.87
CA ARG A 158 -23.50 29.75 16.92
C ARG A 158 -23.83 30.55 15.67
N ARG A 159 -24.48 31.70 15.86
CA ARG A 159 -24.68 32.67 14.78
C ARG A 159 -23.31 33.22 14.40
N SER A 160 -22.96 33.20 13.12
CA SER A 160 -21.82 33.98 12.60
C SER A 160 -22.00 35.42 12.99
N ALA A 161 -21.16 35.98 13.86
CA ALA A 161 -21.11 37.40 14.10
C ALA A 161 -20.63 38.06 12.82
N ASN A 162 -21.49 38.86 12.20
CA ASN A 162 -21.11 39.75 11.11
C ASN A 162 -20.18 40.85 11.61
#